data_d533329832284f4ddb78d81605e4adfb
#
_entry.id   d533329832284f4ddb78d81605e4adfb
#
_cell.length_a   1.000
_cell.length_b   1.000
_cell.length_c   1.000
_cell.angle_alpha   90.00
_cell.angle_beta   90.00
_cell.angle_gamma   90.00
#
_symmetry.space_group_name_H-M   'P 1'
#
loop_
_entity.id
_entity.type
_entity.pdbx_description
1 polymer ?
#
loop_
_entity_poly.entity_id
_entity_poly.type
_entity_poly.pdbx_seq_one_letter_code
_entity_poly.pdbx_strand_id
1 'polypeptide(L)'
;MYVALAKFDVFSNISVFYPLTSRAAPAYPLPPPTTLVGALAYPYLRSKCSSEYYNGYSPAVKLLDVVYYASAGAYAYHIAKDVERIYQHVYLKKPHWRKLEMAFTVSVRGLATYLENELFVLYVSKDRKVLDYVYGITRIGRKECHVALRDIVIEKLENVISHHRVFNTIFYTPTAIAECTRAIKISMPKLDRRNFSSTTQPLLDEYFVPNGLEPMECELGPRGLLVEIDGLSIAIPRL
;
A
#
# COMPACT_ATOMS: atom_id res chain seq x y z
N MET A 1 3.90 6.42 21.05
CA MET A 1 3.36 6.01 19.74
C MET A 1 2.82 4.60 19.80
N TYR A 2 2.01 4.22 18.84
CA TYR A 2 1.39 2.90 18.74
C TYR A 2 1.69 2.28 17.39
N VAL A 3 1.78 0.96 17.37
CA VAL A 3 1.99 0.15 16.17
C VAL A 3 0.83 -0.82 16.06
N ALA A 4 0.26 -0.94 14.86
CA ALA A 4 -0.72 -1.96 14.54
C ALA A 4 -0.18 -2.84 13.42
N LEU A 5 -0.09 -4.13 13.67
CA LEU A 5 0.13 -5.16 12.66
C LEU A 5 -1.20 -5.84 12.37
N ALA A 6 -1.66 -5.71 11.15
CA ALA A 6 -2.90 -6.30 10.68
C ALA A 6 -2.62 -7.38 9.64
N LYS A 7 -3.30 -8.52 9.76
CA LYS A 7 -3.30 -9.62 8.79
C LYS A 7 -4.63 -9.62 8.05
N PHE A 8 -4.58 -9.49 6.73
CA PHE A 8 -5.76 -9.46 5.87
C PHE A 8 -5.85 -10.71 5.00
N ASP A 9 -7.07 -11.23 4.87
CA ASP A 9 -7.45 -12.12 3.78
C ASP A 9 -7.75 -11.31 2.54
N VAL A 10 -7.13 -11.67 1.42
CA VAL A 10 -7.29 -11.01 0.13
C VAL A 10 -8.19 -11.85 -0.75
N PHE A 11 -9.42 -11.41 -1.02
CA PHE A 11 -10.40 -12.17 -1.81
C PHE A 11 -10.27 -11.96 -3.31
N SER A 12 -9.51 -10.94 -3.71
CA SER A 12 -9.25 -10.60 -5.10
C SER A 12 -7.82 -10.14 -5.27
N ASN A 13 -7.31 -10.20 -6.49
CA ASN A 13 -5.98 -9.66 -6.76
C ASN A 13 -5.89 -8.17 -6.43
N ILE A 14 -4.78 -7.73 -5.85
CA ILE A 14 -4.55 -6.31 -5.59
C ILE A 14 -3.97 -5.64 -6.82
N SER A 15 -4.58 -4.52 -7.21
CA SER A 15 -4.16 -3.73 -8.35
C SER A 15 -3.90 -2.28 -7.92
N VAL A 16 -2.63 -1.93 -7.82
CA VAL A 16 -2.17 -0.56 -7.58
C VAL A 16 -1.10 -0.24 -8.62
N PHE A 17 -1.33 0.74 -9.47
CA PHE A 17 -0.45 1.05 -10.58
C PHE A 17 0.67 2.01 -10.19
N TYR A 18 1.79 1.89 -10.91
CA TYR A 18 2.83 2.91 -10.88
C TYR A 18 2.25 4.26 -11.34
N PRO A 19 2.54 5.35 -10.63
CA PRO A 19 2.12 6.67 -11.06
C PRO A 19 2.77 7.03 -12.40
N LEU A 20 2.09 7.88 -13.18
CA LEU A 20 2.53 8.36 -14.50
C LEU A 20 2.65 7.28 -15.57
N THR A 21 2.25 6.05 -15.29
CA THR A 21 2.17 5.03 -16.33
C THR A 21 0.84 5.14 -17.07
N SER A 22 0.92 5.03 -18.40
CA SER A 22 -0.26 5.02 -19.26
C SER A 22 -0.84 3.60 -19.39
N ARG A 23 -1.42 3.27 -20.52
CA ARG A 23 -2.00 1.95 -20.82
C ARG A 23 -0.99 0.82 -20.54
N ALA A 24 -1.46 -0.29 -20.00
CA ALA A 24 -0.67 -1.47 -19.63
C ALA A 24 0.29 -1.27 -18.44
N ALA A 25 -0.09 -0.44 -17.47
CA ALA A 25 0.69 -0.20 -16.28
C ALA A 25 0.93 -1.49 -15.46
N PRO A 26 2.19 -1.79 -15.07
CA PRO A 26 2.45 -2.84 -14.12
C PRO A 26 1.84 -2.49 -12.75
N ALA A 27 1.47 -3.49 -11.97
CA ALA A 27 1.09 -3.29 -10.57
C ALA A 27 2.32 -3.27 -9.67
N TYR A 28 2.21 -2.56 -8.55
CA TYR A 28 3.12 -2.74 -7.44
C TYR A 28 2.96 -4.15 -6.86
N PRO A 29 4.05 -4.82 -6.49
CA PRO A 29 3.98 -6.13 -5.83
C PRO A 29 3.30 -6.07 -4.47
N LEU A 30 3.53 -5.00 -3.73
CA LEU A 30 2.90 -4.71 -2.44
C LEU A 30 2.29 -3.31 -2.48
N PRO A 31 1.16 -3.07 -1.79
CA PRO A 31 0.52 -1.76 -1.78
C PRO A 31 1.44 -0.67 -1.21
N PRO A 32 1.67 0.44 -1.94
CA PRO A 32 2.48 1.55 -1.45
C PRO A 32 1.92 2.20 -0.16
N PRO A 33 2.75 2.91 0.62
CA PRO A 33 2.33 3.56 1.86
C PRO A 33 1.11 4.47 1.71
N THR A 34 1.01 5.21 0.61
CA THR A 34 -0.13 6.10 0.32
C THR A 34 -1.44 5.33 0.11
N THR A 35 -1.37 4.15 -0.51
CA THR A 35 -2.53 3.27 -0.68
C THR A 35 -3.01 2.71 0.66
N LEU A 36 -2.06 2.32 1.53
CA LEU A 36 -2.39 1.81 2.87
C LEU A 36 -3.05 2.88 3.73
N VAL A 37 -2.51 4.11 3.73
CA VAL A 37 -3.15 5.23 4.44
C VAL A 37 -4.50 5.57 3.83
N GLY A 38 -4.65 5.49 2.51
CA GLY A 38 -5.95 5.63 1.84
C GLY A 38 -6.97 4.58 2.27
N ALA A 39 -6.55 3.33 2.44
CA ALA A 39 -7.40 2.25 2.93
C ALA A 39 -7.88 2.49 4.36
N LEU A 40 -6.99 2.95 5.26
CA LEU A 40 -7.31 3.32 6.64
C LEU A 40 -8.21 4.56 6.71
N ALA A 41 -8.00 5.52 5.80
CA ALA A 41 -8.79 6.75 5.77
C ALA A 41 -10.26 6.52 5.42
N TYR A 42 -10.57 5.49 4.64
CA TYR A 42 -11.94 5.24 4.20
C TYR A 42 -12.92 5.01 5.37
N PRO A 43 -12.73 4.03 6.27
CA PRO A 43 -13.59 3.85 7.43
C PRO A 43 -13.55 5.05 8.41
N TYR A 44 -12.39 5.66 8.61
CA TYR A 44 -12.23 6.84 9.44
C TYR A 44 -13.10 8.01 8.97
N LEU A 45 -13.09 8.31 7.67
CA LEU A 45 -13.85 9.42 7.09
C LEU A 45 -15.35 9.12 7.03
N ARG A 46 -15.73 7.86 6.74
CA ARG A 46 -17.13 7.44 6.76
C ARG A 46 -17.76 7.57 8.13
N SER A 47 -17.05 7.22 9.19
CA SER A 47 -17.55 7.38 10.57
C SER A 47 -17.80 8.84 10.93
N LYS A 48 -17.12 9.79 10.25
CA LYS A 48 -17.25 11.24 10.48
C LYS A 48 -18.14 11.95 9.46
N CYS A 49 -18.81 11.22 8.58
CA CYS A 49 -19.64 11.77 7.48
C CYS A 49 -18.89 12.86 6.69
N SER A 50 -17.58 12.66 6.47
CA SER A 50 -16.71 13.64 5.83
C SER A 50 -16.83 13.57 4.31
N SER A 51 -16.66 14.71 3.63
CA SER A 51 -16.63 14.79 2.17
C SER A 51 -15.48 13.96 1.58
N GLU A 52 -15.71 13.35 0.41
CA GLU A 52 -14.69 12.63 -0.35
C GLU A 52 -13.65 13.55 -1.02
N TYR A 53 -13.88 14.84 -1.02
CA TYR A 53 -13.00 15.84 -1.65
C TYR A 53 -12.66 16.98 -0.70
N TYR A 54 -11.39 17.33 -0.59
CA TYR A 54 -10.90 18.35 0.31
C TYR A 54 -9.82 19.21 -0.35
N ASN A 55 -10.17 20.42 -0.80
CA ASN A 55 -9.24 21.42 -1.34
C ASN A 55 -8.23 20.87 -2.38
N GLY A 56 -8.69 20.05 -3.33
CA GLY A 56 -7.82 19.45 -4.36
C GLY A 56 -7.02 18.22 -3.89
N TYR A 57 -7.21 17.78 -2.65
CA TYR A 57 -6.56 16.60 -2.08
C TYR A 57 -7.57 15.52 -1.72
N SER A 58 -7.11 14.28 -1.72
CA SER A 58 -7.83 13.22 -1.04
C SER A 58 -7.95 13.55 0.44
N PRO A 59 -9.13 13.40 1.07
CA PRO A 59 -9.27 13.67 2.50
C PRO A 59 -8.42 12.76 3.39
N ALA A 60 -7.85 11.68 2.85
CA ALA A 60 -6.86 10.84 3.52
C ALA A 60 -5.62 11.63 3.97
N VAL A 61 -5.34 12.79 3.36
CA VAL A 61 -4.26 13.70 3.78
C VAL A 61 -4.35 14.08 5.25
N LYS A 62 -5.56 14.09 5.85
CA LYS A 62 -5.77 14.40 7.26
C LYS A 62 -5.14 13.35 8.20
N LEU A 63 -4.95 12.13 7.73
CA LEU A 63 -4.30 11.09 8.53
C LEU A 63 -2.78 11.25 8.62
N LEU A 64 -2.16 12.03 7.75
CA LEU A 64 -0.71 12.30 7.80
C LEU A 64 -0.28 13.07 9.06
N ASP A 65 -1.21 13.73 9.74
CA ASP A 65 -0.92 14.41 11.02
C ASP A 65 -0.76 13.41 12.18
N VAL A 66 -1.22 12.16 12.00
CA VAL A 66 -1.26 11.15 13.06
C VAL A 66 -0.62 9.83 12.66
N VAL A 67 -0.63 9.45 11.38
CA VAL A 67 0.00 8.22 10.85
C VAL A 67 1.34 8.59 10.24
N TYR A 68 2.42 8.09 10.84
CA TYR A 68 3.79 8.41 10.45
C TYR A 68 4.40 7.44 9.46
N TYR A 69 3.97 6.18 9.52
CA TYR A 69 4.51 5.14 8.66
C TYR A 69 3.45 4.08 8.37
N ALA A 70 3.53 3.51 7.19
CA ALA A 70 2.76 2.35 6.79
C ALA A 70 3.60 1.49 5.85
N SER A 71 3.57 0.18 6.04
CA SER A 71 4.27 -0.79 5.22
C SER A 71 3.40 -2.02 5.01
N ALA A 72 3.65 -2.76 3.93
CA ALA A 72 3.00 -4.02 3.64
C ALA A 72 4.03 -5.12 3.41
N GLY A 73 3.62 -6.35 3.70
CA GLY A 73 4.43 -7.55 3.51
C GLY A 73 3.58 -8.75 3.11
N ALA A 74 4.19 -9.69 2.42
CA ALA A 74 3.63 -11.00 2.09
C ALA A 74 4.76 -12.01 1.97
N TYR A 75 4.50 -13.27 2.35
CA TYR A 75 5.52 -14.34 2.27
C TYR A 75 5.95 -14.62 0.84
N ALA A 76 4.99 -14.62 -0.09
CA ALA A 76 5.28 -14.68 -1.51
C ALA A 76 4.18 -13.99 -2.30
N TYR A 77 4.55 -13.55 -3.50
CA TYR A 77 3.59 -12.93 -4.42
C TYR A 77 3.94 -13.23 -5.87
N HIS A 78 2.92 -13.12 -6.72
CA HIS A 78 3.06 -13.17 -8.17
C HIS A 78 2.44 -11.94 -8.81
N ILE A 79 3.11 -11.37 -9.82
CA ILE A 79 2.58 -10.25 -10.58
C ILE A 79 2.17 -10.76 -11.97
N ALA A 80 0.89 -10.60 -12.28
CA ALA A 80 0.32 -10.93 -13.57
C ALA A 80 -0.17 -9.68 -14.30
N LYS A 81 -0.40 -9.80 -15.59
CA LYS A 81 -1.12 -8.80 -16.39
C LYS A 81 -2.41 -9.43 -16.87
N ASP A 82 -3.52 -8.78 -16.57
CA ASP A 82 -4.82 -9.15 -17.08
C ASP A 82 -5.22 -8.24 -18.23
N VAL A 83 -5.89 -8.80 -19.23
CA VAL A 83 -6.35 -8.09 -20.42
C VAL A 83 -7.87 -7.99 -20.39
N GLU A 84 -8.37 -6.82 -20.12
CA GLU A 84 -9.81 -6.55 -20.09
C GLU A 84 -10.27 -5.83 -21.36
N ARG A 85 -11.43 -6.21 -21.86
CA ARG A 85 -12.16 -5.43 -22.86
C ARG A 85 -13.16 -4.53 -22.16
N ILE A 86 -12.93 -3.22 -22.24
CA ILE A 86 -13.77 -2.23 -21.58
C ILE A 86 -14.62 -1.54 -22.64
N TYR A 87 -15.94 -1.51 -22.39
CA TYR A 87 -16.83 -0.68 -23.17
C TYR A 87 -16.74 0.78 -22.72
N GLN A 88 -16.27 1.67 -23.62
CA GLN A 88 -16.03 3.08 -23.31
C GLN A 88 -16.83 4.01 -24.22
N HIS A 89 -18.14 3.84 -24.22
CA HIS A 89 -19.03 4.65 -25.05
C HIS A 89 -18.90 6.16 -24.81
N VAL A 90 -18.64 6.55 -23.57
CA VAL A 90 -18.55 7.96 -23.14
C VAL A 90 -17.37 8.72 -23.77
N TYR A 91 -16.32 8.01 -24.19
CA TYR A 91 -15.13 8.62 -24.78
C TYR A 91 -15.13 8.65 -26.30
N LEU A 92 -16.18 8.12 -26.94
CA LEU A 92 -16.29 8.18 -28.39
C LEU A 92 -16.65 9.59 -28.83
N LYS A 93 -15.84 10.17 -29.71
CA LYS A 93 -16.17 11.42 -30.39
C LYS A 93 -17.42 11.23 -31.25
N LYS A 94 -18.25 12.27 -31.37
CA LYS A 94 -19.50 12.25 -32.13
C LYS A 94 -19.48 11.45 -33.46
N PRO A 95 -18.46 11.54 -34.35
CA PRO A 95 -18.46 10.78 -35.60
C PRO A 95 -18.35 9.26 -35.38
N HIS A 96 -17.98 8.78 -34.21
CA HIS A 96 -17.78 7.35 -33.89
C HIS A 96 -18.88 6.72 -33.04
N TRP A 97 -19.88 7.48 -32.63
CA TRP A 97 -20.96 6.99 -31.77
C TRP A 97 -21.71 5.76 -32.27
N ARG A 98 -21.77 5.59 -33.60
CA ARG A 98 -22.49 4.50 -34.24
C ARG A 98 -21.60 3.30 -34.59
N LYS A 99 -20.30 3.36 -34.27
CA LYS A 99 -19.36 2.29 -34.57
C LYS A 99 -19.08 1.50 -33.27
N LEU A 100 -19.84 0.42 -33.10
CA LEU A 100 -19.74 -0.44 -31.89
C LEU A 100 -18.34 -1.03 -31.72
N GLU A 101 -17.66 -1.36 -32.83
CA GLU A 101 -16.30 -1.87 -32.80
C GLU A 101 -15.30 -0.89 -32.17
N MET A 102 -15.55 0.41 -32.24
CA MET A 102 -14.71 1.45 -31.65
C MET A 102 -15.06 1.72 -30.17
N ALA A 103 -16.17 1.18 -29.68
CA ALA A 103 -16.58 1.33 -28.28
C ALA A 103 -15.79 0.40 -27.35
N PHE A 104 -15.19 -0.66 -27.89
CA PHE A 104 -14.39 -1.59 -27.11
C PHE A 104 -12.92 -1.19 -27.16
N THR A 105 -12.37 -0.92 -25.98
CA THR A 105 -10.94 -0.71 -25.82
C THR A 105 -10.34 -1.83 -25.01
N VAL A 106 -9.11 -2.22 -25.36
CA VAL A 106 -8.34 -3.16 -24.57
C VAL A 106 -7.61 -2.38 -23.50
N SER A 107 -7.82 -2.76 -22.23
CA SER A 107 -7.07 -2.27 -21.09
C SER A 107 -6.26 -3.43 -20.53
N VAL A 108 -4.97 -3.20 -20.31
CA VAL A 108 -4.10 -4.17 -19.62
C VAL A 108 -3.92 -3.69 -18.20
N ARG A 109 -4.15 -4.58 -17.23
CA ARG A 109 -4.02 -4.29 -15.81
C ARG A 109 -2.97 -5.18 -15.17
N GLY A 110 -2.06 -4.58 -14.42
CA GLY A 110 -1.20 -5.33 -13.51
C GLY A 110 -1.99 -5.76 -12.27
N LEU A 111 -1.75 -7.00 -11.85
CA LEU A 111 -2.37 -7.61 -10.68
C LEU A 111 -1.29 -8.26 -9.82
N ALA A 112 -1.38 -8.08 -8.51
CA ALA A 112 -0.57 -8.80 -7.53
C ALA A 112 -1.44 -9.83 -6.80
N THR A 113 -0.99 -11.07 -6.81
CA THR A 113 -1.61 -12.20 -6.10
C THR A 113 -0.67 -12.64 -5.00
N TYR A 114 -1.17 -12.92 -3.81
CA TYR A 114 -0.38 -13.32 -2.66
C TYR A 114 -0.55 -14.80 -2.34
N LEU A 115 0.53 -15.43 -1.88
CA LEU A 115 0.48 -16.80 -1.38
C LEU A 115 -0.52 -16.87 -0.22
N GLU A 116 -1.33 -17.93 -0.20
CA GLU A 116 -2.38 -18.17 0.80
C GLU A 116 -3.40 -17.01 0.91
N ASN A 117 -3.39 -16.09 -0.07
CA ASN A 117 -4.23 -14.88 -0.07
C ASN A 117 -4.01 -14.00 1.17
N GLU A 118 -2.81 -14.00 1.75
CA GLU A 118 -2.47 -13.25 2.95
C GLU A 118 -1.68 -11.98 2.63
N LEU A 119 -2.08 -10.88 3.24
CA LEU A 119 -1.37 -9.60 3.20
C LEU A 119 -1.22 -9.06 4.63
N PHE A 120 0.00 -8.76 5.00
CA PHE A 120 0.31 -8.10 6.27
C PHE A 120 0.47 -6.60 6.06
N VAL A 121 -0.08 -5.81 6.97
CA VAL A 121 0.01 -4.35 6.91
C VAL A 121 0.40 -3.81 8.28
N LEU A 122 1.46 -3.02 8.32
CA LEU A 122 1.89 -2.28 9.49
C LEU A 122 1.46 -0.82 9.40
N TYR A 123 0.92 -0.29 10.47
CA TYR A 123 0.70 1.14 10.67
C TYR A 123 1.41 1.62 11.93
N VAL A 124 2.05 2.79 11.87
CA VAL A 124 2.61 3.49 13.03
C VAL A 124 1.89 4.82 13.21
N SER A 125 1.27 5.02 14.38
CA SER A 125 0.47 6.19 14.67
C SER A 125 0.74 6.77 16.06
N LYS A 126 0.60 8.07 16.21
CA LYS A 126 0.59 8.71 17.54
C LYS A 126 -0.74 8.55 18.26
N ASP A 127 -1.82 8.33 17.52
CA ASP A 127 -3.17 8.17 18.07
C ASP A 127 -3.64 6.72 17.96
N ARG A 128 -3.83 6.09 19.13
CA ARG A 128 -4.33 4.70 19.23
C ARG A 128 -5.70 4.54 18.58
N LYS A 129 -6.57 5.54 18.73
CA LYS A 129 -7.95 5.50 18.23
C LYS A 129 -8.02 5.45 16.71
N VAL A 130 -7.04 6.00 16.00
CA VAL A 130 -6.97 5.92 14.54
C VAL A 130 -6.72 4.49 14.08
N LEU A 131 -5.96 3.71 14.84
CA LEU A 131 -5.67 2.32 14.52
C LEU A 131 -6.90 1.40 14.68
N ASP A 132 -7.89 1.80 15.48
CA ASP A 132 -9.14 1.04 15.60
C ASP A 132 -9.94 1.02 14.28
N TYR A 133 -9.72 1.99 13.38
CA TYR A 133 -10.35 1.99 12.06
C TYR A 133 -9.79 0.92 11.12
N VAL A 134 -8.70 0.23 11.47
CA VAL A 134 -8.21 -0.93 10.72
C VAL A 134 -9.28 -2.02 10.61
N TYR A 135 -10.12 -2.18 11.66
CA TYR A 135 -11.27 -3.09 11.65
C TYR A 135 -12.30 -2.79 10.54
N GLY A 136 -12.32 -1.58 10.04
CA GLY A 136 -13.23 -1.15 8.97
C GLY A 136 -12.64 -1.21 7.56
N ILE A 137 -11.40 -1.67 7.39
CA ILE A 137 -10.77 -1.80 6.08
C ILE A 137 -11.38 -3.00 5.34
N THR A 138 -12.06 -2.73 4.25
CA THR A 138 -12.68 -3.75 3.39
C THR A 138 -12.08 -3.83 2.00
N ARG A 139 -11.15 -2.91 1.68
CA ARG A 139 -10.45 -2.87 0.39
C ARG A 139 -9.09 -2.19 0.51
N ILE A 140 -8.12 -2.67 -0.27
CA ILE A 140 -6.79 -2.07 -0.40
C ILE A 140 -6.47 -1.95 -1.89
N GLY A 141 -6.29 -0.71 -2.38
CA GLY A 141 -6.10 -0.43 -3.79
C GLY A 141 -7.39 -0.04 -4.49
N ARG A 142 -7.69 -0.64 -5.64
CA ARG A 142 -8.89 -0.32 -6.44
C ARG A 142 -10.18 -0.80 -5.74
N LYS A 143 -11.32 -0.35 -6.28
CA LYS A 143 -12.65 -0.66 -5.71
C LYS A 143 -12.93 -2.16 -5.66
N GLU A 144 -12.38 -2.91 -6.59
CA GLU A 144 -12.54 -4.35 -6.75
C GLU A 144 -11.61 -5.18 -5.86
N CYS A 145 -10.60 -4.53 -5.24
CA CYS A 145 -9.61 -5.21 -4.40
C CYS A 145 -10.13 -5.40 -2.97
N HIS A 146 -10.96 -6.41 -2.79
CA HIS A 146 -11.60 -6.69 -1.51
C HIS A 146 -10.68 -7.46 -0.57
N VAL A 147 -10.68 -7.02 0.69
CA VAL A 147 -9.95 -7.66 1.79
C VAL A 147 -10.85 -7.78 3.01
N ALA A 148 -10.56 -8.74 3.88
CA ALA A 148 -11.12 -8.81 5.22
C ALA A 148 -10.01 -8.90 6.26
N LEU A 149 -10.17 -8.18 7.36
CA LEU A 149 -9.26 -8.31 8.49
C LEU A 149 -9.45 -9.69 9.12
N ARG A 150 -8.36 -10.48 9.20
CA ARG A 150 -8.31 -11.76 9.88
C ARG A 150 -7.88 -11.60 11.32
N ASP A 151 -6.80 -10.83 11.53
CA ASP A 151 -6.23 -10.61 12.85
C ASP A 151 -5.53 -9.25 12.94
N ILE A 152 -5.40 -8.72 14.15
CA ILE A 152 -4.70 -7.47 14.43
C ILE A 152 -4.08 -7.47 15.82
N VAL A 153 -2.81 -7.08 15.87
CA VAL A 153 -2.09 -6.81 17.11
C VAL A 153 -1.78 -5.32 17.19
N ILE A 154 -2.17 -4.67 18.27
CA ILE A 154 -1.88 -3.25 18.50
C ILE A 154 -1.12 -3.09 19.81
N GLU A 155 0.08 -2.55 19.70
CA GLU A 155 1.01 -2.39 20.81
C GLU A 155 1.55 -0.96 20.90
N LYS A 156 2.09 -0.60 22.06
CA LYS A 156 2.92 0.58 22.17
C LYS A 156 4.26 0.34 21.47
N LEU A 157 4.72 1.32 20.71
CA LEU A 157 5.98 1.21 19.97
C LEU A 157 7.16 0.82 20.89
N GLU A 158 7.22 1.39 22.10
CA GLU A 158 8.27 1.10 23.06
C GLU A 158 8.38 -0.37 23.49
N ASN A 159 7.26 -1.12 23.43
CA ASN A 159 7.22 -2.53 23.83
C ASN A 159 7.71 -3.49 22.74
N VAL A 160 7.79 -3.02 21.50
CA VAL A 160 8.07 -3.87 20.32
C VAL A 160 9.36 -3.46 19.61
N ILE A 161 10.13 -2.52 20.18
CA ILE A 161 11.44 -2.15 19.64
C ILE A 161 12.43 -3.27 19.89
N SER A 162 13.10 -3.69 18.82
CA SER A 162 14.21 -4.63 18.86
C SER A 162 15.54 -3.92 18.64
N HIS A 163 16.60 -4.44 19.27
CA HIS A 163 17.96 -3.93 19.14
C HIS A 163 18.83 -4.75 18.15
N HIS A 164 18.26 -5.74 17.51
CA HIS A 164 18.94 -6.51 16.47
C HIS A 164 19.23 -5.63 15.28
N ARG A 165 20.40 -5.78 14.68
CA ARG A 165 20.79 -5.03 13.47
C ARG A 165 20.54 -5.82 12.20
N VAL A 166 20.64 -7.13 12.26
CA VAL A 166 20.38 -8.04 11.14
C VAL A 166 19.05 -8.74 11.39
N PHE A 167 18.20 -8.75 10.38
CA PHE A 167 16.85 -9.31 10.48
C PHE A 167 16.34 -9.79 9.12
N ASN A 168 15.41 -10.73 9.15
CA ASN A 168 14.67 -11.16 7.96
C ASN A 168 13.30 -10.50 7.93
N THR A 169 12.85 -10.05 6.77
CA THR A 169 11.55 -9.40 6.63
C THR A 169 10.85 -9.72 5.33
N ILE A 170 9.53 -9.81 5.40
CA ILE A 170 8.63 -9.89 4.25
C ILE A 170 8.09 -8.51 3.85
N PHE A 171 8.38 -7.47 4.64
CA PHE A 171 7.90 -6.11 4.42
C PHE A 171 8.86 -5.31 3.56
N TYR A 172 8.31 -4.50 2.64
CA TYR A 172 9.18 -3.55 1.95
C TYR A 172 9.77 -2.54 2.94
N THR A 173 11.01 -2.16 2.68
CA THR A 173 11.82 -1.33 3.58
C THR A 173 12.42 -0.17 2.79
N PRO A 174 12.32 1.10 3.27
CA PRO A 174 12.96 2.23 2.61
C PRO A 174 14.49 2.04 2.54
N THR A 175 15.09 2.30 1.38
CA THR A 175 16.55 2.18 1.19
C THR A 175 17.36 3.13 2.08
N ALA A 176 16.73 4.21 2.57
CA ALA A 176 17.35 5.18 3.46
C ALA A 176 17.60 4.67 4.89
N ILE A 177 16.96 3.54 5.30
CA ILE A 177 16.98 3.06 6.69
C ILE A 177 17.61 1.67 6.86
N ALA A 178 17.79 0.91 5.78
CA ALA A 178 18.43 -0.41 5.81
C ALA A 178 19.04 -0.73 4.46
N GLU A 179 19.99 -1.68 4.44
CA GLU A 179 20.48 -2.37 3.25
C GLU A 179 19.96 -3.79 3.25
N CYS A 180 19.40 -4.24 2.13
CA CYS A 180 18.79 -5.56 2.04
C CYS A 180 19.33 -6.36 0.86
N THR A 181 19.50 -7.66 1.07
CA THR A 181 19.78 -8.69 0.05
C THR A 181 18.52 -9.46 -0.29
N ARG A 182 18.53 -10.23 -1.39
CA ARG A 182 17.35 -10.96 -1.92
C ARG A 182 16.14 -10.04 -2.17
N ALA A 183 16.43 -8.81 -2.55
CA ALA A 183 15.46 -7.75 -2.74
C ALA A 183 15.56 -7.13 -4.13
N ILE A 184 14.45 -6.57 -4.59
CA ILE A 184 14.41 -5.68 -5.75
C ILE A 184 14.20 -4.25 -5.28
N LYS A 185 14.80 -3.26 -5.97
CA LYS A 185 14.56 -1.85 -5.68
C LYS A 185 13.37 -1.34 -6.49
N ILE A 186 12.41 -0.76 -5.82
CA ILE A 186 11.20 -0.22 -6.44
C ILE A 186 10.96 1.19 -5.93
N SER A 187 10.69 2.13 -6.84
CA SER A 187 10.25 3.48 -6.50
C SER A 187 8.76 3.47 -6.20
N MET A 188 8.36 3.90 -4.99
CA MET A 188 6.97 3.99 -4.56
C MET A 188 6.62 5.41 -4.10
N PRO A 189 5.34 5.83 -4.21
CA PRO A 189 4.89 7.09 -3.66
C PRO A 189 5.20 7.20 -2.17
N LYS A 190 5.99 8.22 -1.82
CA LYS A 190 6.30 8.55 -0.43
C LYS A 190 5.05 8.95 0.34
N LEU A 191 5.03 8.75 1.64
CA LEU A 191 3.98 9.24 2.53
C LEU A 191 4.16 10.76 2.72
N ASP A 192 3.72 11.51 1.72
CA ASP A 192 3.81 12.97 1.64
C ASP A 192 2.49 13.55 1.14
N ARG A 193 2.11 14.73 1.64
CA ARG A 193 0.85 15.40 1.30
C ARG A 193 0.64 15.53 -0.21
N ARG A 194 1.68 15.81 -0.98
CA ARG A 194 1.62 15.97 -2.44
C ARG A 194 1.10 14.73 -3.15
N ASN A 195 1.38 13.54 -2.62
CA ASN A 195 0.95 12.27 -3.20
C ASN A 195 -0.54 11.96 -2.97
N PHE A 196 -1.24 12.80 -2.22
CA PHE A 196 -2.70 12.74 -2.04
C PHE A 196 -3.45 13.75 -2.92
N SER A 197 -2.77 14.42 -3.84
CA SER A 197 -3.35 15.32 -4.84
C SER A 197 -3.32 14.68 -6.24
N SER A 198 -4.36 14.95 -7.03
CA SER A 198 -4.40 14.54 -8.44
C SER A 198 -3.67 15.51 -9.38
N THR A 199 -3.25 16.67 -8.88
CA THR A 199 -2.69 17.77 -9.70
C THR A 199 -1.18 17.91 -9.57
N THR A 200 -0.55 17.25 -8.59
CA THR A 200 0.90 17.33 -8.34
C THR A 200 1.61 16.12 -8.91
N GLN A 201 2.86 16.32 -9.35
CA GLN A 201 3.72 15.19 -9.67
C GLN A 201 4.01 14.37 -8.42
N PRO A 202 3.97 13.02 -8.51
CA PRO A 202 4.23 12.16 -7.38
C PRO A 202 5.67 12.29 -6.90
N LEU A 203 5.84 12.39 -5.59
CA LEU A 203 7.12 12.29 -4.92
C LEU A 203 7.37 10.83 -4.58
N LEU A 204 8.45 10.27 -5.12
CA LEU A 204 8.82 8.86 -4.98
C LEU A 204 9.99 8.71 -4.02
N ASP A 205 9.99 7.63 -3.24
CA ASP A 205 11.15 7.11 -2.50
C ASP A 205 11.47 5.69 -3.01
N GLU A 206 12.71 5.27 -2.83
CA GLU A 206 13.14 3.93 -3.15
C GLU A 206 12.96 2.98 -1.97
N TYR A 207 12.49 1.78 -2.28
CA TYR A 207 12.26 0.71 -1.31
C TYR A 207 12.91 -0.58 -1.79
N PHE A 208 13.50 -1.32 -0.85
CA PHE A 208 13.76 -2.74 -1.02
C PHE A 208 12.45 -3.49 -0.84
N VAL A 209 12.14 -4.36 -1.79
CA VAL A 209 10.94 -5.19 -1.78
C VAL A 209 11.38 -6.64 -1.95
N PRO A 210 10.83 -7.62 -1.20
CA PRO A 210 11.14 -9.03 -1.40
C PRO A 210 11.04 -9.41 -2.87
N ASN A 211 11.82 -10.36 -3.33
CA ASN A 211 11.78 -10.83 -4.72
C ASN A 211 10.52 -11.67 -5.06
N GLY A 212 9.65 -11.88 -4.07
CA GLY A 212 8.39 -12.60 -4.22
C GLY A 212 8.44 -14.09 -3.88
N LEU A 213 9.60 -14.62 -3.51
CA LEU A 213 9.78 -16.04 -3.18
C LEU A 213 10.25 -16.28 -1.74
N GLU A 214 11.07 -15.37 -1.22
CA GLU A 214 11.70 -15.52 0.09
C GLU A 214 11.73 -14.17 0.82
N PRO A 215 11.78 -14.19 2.17
CA PRO A 215 12.05 -12.98 2.95
C PRO A 215 13.39 -12.34 2.57
N MET A 216 13.46 -11.02 2.63
CA MET A 216 14.71 -10.28 2.51
C MET A 216 15.54 -10.44 3.78
N GLU A 217 16.85 -10.51 3.63
CA GLU A 217 17.81 -10.35 4.72
C GLU A 217 18.31 -8.91 4.71
N CYS A 218 18.14 -8.20 5.83
CA CYS A 218 18.42 -6.77 5.93
C CYS A 218 19.34 -6.44 7.10
N GLU A 219 20.20 -5.45 6.90
CA GLU A 219 20.97 -4.80 7.95
C GLU A 219 20.44 -3.40 8.20
N LEU A 220 20.09 -3.11 9.46
CA LEU A 220 19.50 -1.84 9.87
C LEU A 220 20.53 -0.72 9.88
N GLY A 221 20.26 0.35 9.16
CA GLY A 221 21.05 1.57 9.16
C GLY A 221 20.77 2.48 10.37
N PRO A 222 21.58 3.53 10.56
CA PRO A 222 21.48 4.42 11.73
C PRO A 222 20.17 5.20 11.82
N ARG A 223 19.47 5.36 10.70
CA ARG A 223 18.17 6.07 10.61
C ARG A 223 16.97 5.13 10.79
N GLY A 224 17.21 3.83 10.91
CA GLY A 224 16.19 2.83 11.09
C GLY A 224 15.95 2.51 12.55
N LEU A 225 14.78 1.95 12.82
CA LEU A 225 14.36 1.33 14.06
C LEU A 225 13.73 -0.02 13.69
N LEU A 226 14.10 -1.09 14.38
CA LEU A 226 13.50 -2.40 14.17
C LEU A 226 12.34 -2.59 15.12
N VAL A 227 11.22 -3.04 14.60
CA VAL A 227 10.01 -3.43 15.33
C VAL A 227 9.83 -4.93 15.18
N GLU A 228 9.66 -5.63 16.28
CA GLU A 228 9.32 -7.05 16.31
C GLU A 228 7.93 -7.23 16.95
N ILE A 229 6.99 -7.69 16.14
CA ILE A 229 5.59 -7.84 16.54
C ILE A 229 5.01 -9.09 15.89
N ASP A 230 4.36 -9.94 16.67
CA ASP A 230 3.77 -11.21 16.21
C ASP A 230 4.73 -12.09 15.39
N GLY A 231 6.01 -12.16 15.83
CA GLY A 231 7.05 -12.94 15.18
C GLY A 231 7.57 -12.37 13.85
N LEU A 232 7.13 -11.17 13.46
CA LEU A 232 7.57 -10.48 12.25
C LEU A 232 8.50 -9.30 12.59
N SER A 233 9.60 -9.19 11.84
CA SER A 233 10.57 -8.10 11.96
C SER A 233 10.36 -7.07 10.88
N ILE A 234 10.21 -5.79 11.25
CA ILE A 234 9.85 -4.71 10.33
C ILE A 234 10.72 -3.49 10.64
N ALA A 235 11.46 -3.01 9.65
CA ALA A 235 12.21 -1.77 9.78
C ALA A 235 11.30 -0.56 9.53
N ILE A 236 11.36 0.41 10.42
CA ILE A 236 10.65 1.69 10.29
C ILE A 236 11.65 2.84 10.39
N PRO A 237 11.38 4.02 9.83
CA PRO A 237 12.20 5.21 10.07
C PRO A 237 12.19 5.58 11.57
N ARG A 238 13.33 6.08 12.08
CA ARG A 238 13.34 6.74 13.39
C ARG A 238 12.46 7.98 13.33
N LEU A 239 11.56 8.09 14.26
CA LEU A 239 10.50 9.11 14.33
C LEU A 239 10.93 10.25 15.26
#